data_b15f5ec92578e8bc2e4f2312f8fde17b
#
_entry.id   b15f5ec92578e8bc2e4f2312f8fde17b
#
_cell.length_a   1.000
_cell.length_b   1.000
_cell.length_c   1.000
_cell.angle_alpha   90.00
_cell.angle_beta   90.00
_cell.angle_gamma   90.00
#
_symmetry.space_group_name_H-M   'P 1'
#
loop_
_entity.id
_entity.type
_entity.pdbx_description
1 polymer ?
#
loop_
_entity_poly.entity_id
_entity_poly.type
_entity_poly.pdbx_seq_one_letter_code
_entity_poly.pdbx_strand_id
1 'polypeptide(L)'
;MRAWLMNISLVDGWFPATLFSVTAVLAAILLGTAIWETVAGSRDGGKRTFAVVVCPVVIAIIAGIAGLVIAWLLSDVFVVFGVELGPHVVAWAGCGCAIIGFAICYAVPHRGVLRAVAVVLTVFAVLSAATGIDQAYGEYATIGSLFGQDTYREADLTGMAKRSDLISVTQWKQEKADGSVSNIPAHGEVRKVNIPATASHFEARKALVYLPPAALATAKHKPALPVILMMSGQPGSPGRVFAAGGIQTMMDDYAQHHGGLAPIIIAADQLGDDSHNTLCVDSPVYGNALTYLTKDVVDWVLSLIHIS
;
A
#
# COMPACT_ATOMS: atom_id res chain seq x y z
N MET A 1 21.77 9.26 3.54
CA MET A 1 20.60 10.15 3.58
C MET A 1 19.63 9.89 2.41
N ARG A 2 20.09 9.80 1.14
CA ARG A 2 19.18 9.48 0.00
C ARG A 2 18.50 8.12 0.13
N ALA A 3 19.20 7.05 0.50
CA ALA A 3 18.64 5.71 0.59
C ALA A 3 17.53 5.58 1.68
N TRP A 4 17.67 6.27 2.80
CA TRP A 4 16.65 6.28 3.84
C TRP A 4 15.36 6.97 3.38
N LEU A 5 15.46 8.13 2.73
CA LEU A 5 14.30 8.84 2.20
C LEU A 5 13.51 8.00 1.18
N MET A 6 14.22 7.26 0.31
CA MET A 6 13.57 6.45 -0.71
C MET A 6 12.82 5.23 -0.13
N ASN A 7 13.18 4.79 1.07
CA ASN A 7 12.55 3.66 1.76
C ASN A 7 11.42 4.07 2.72
N ILE A 8 11.04 5.37 2.77
CA ILE A 8 9.90 5.81 3.57
C ILE A 8 8.63 5.23 2.97
N SER A 9 7.84 4.50 3.78
CA SER A 9 6.55 3.95 3.36
C SER A 9 5.53 5.07 3.15
N LEU A 10 4.76 4.96 2.07
CA LEU A 10 3.63 5.83 1.75
C LEU A 10 2.30 5.20 2.16
N VAL A 11 2.28 3.88 2.36
CA VAL A 11 1.06 3.12 2.65
C VAL A 11 0.79 3.06 4.15
N ASP A 12 1.84 2.87 4.95
CA ASP A 12 1.76 2.68 6.40
C ASP A 12 2.84 3.44 7.17
N GLY A 13 2.76 3.37 8.50
CA GLY A 13 3.77 3.91 9.40
C GLY A 13 3.63 5.40 9.70
N TRP A 14 4.75 6.00 10.10
CA TRP A 14 4.76 7.37 10.66
C TRP A 14 4.52 8.47 9.61
N PHE A 15 4.93 8.26 8.35
CA PHE A 15 4.90 9.31 7.33
C PHE A 15 3.46 9.70 6.92
N PRO A 16 2.57 8.77 6.48
CA PRO A 16 1.20 9.13 6.16
C PRO A 16 0.44 9.64 7.40
N ALA A 17 0.67 9.07 8.58
CA ALA A 17 0.07 9.55 9.82
C ALA A 17 0.46 11.01 10.12
N THR A 18 1.74 11.37 9.94
CA THR A 18 2.21 12.75 10.12
C THR A 18 1.63 13.68 9.06
N LEU A 19 1.59 13.25 7.79
CA LEU A 19 1.02 14.04 6.69
C LEU A 19 -0.45 14.39 6.95
N PHE A 20 -1.26 13.41 7.32
CA PHE A 20 -2.67 13.63 7.65
C PHE A 20 -2.85 14.50 8.89
N SER A 21 -2.04 14.28 9.92
CA SER A 21 -2.08 15.08 11.14
C SER A 21 -1.74 16.56 10.88
N VAL A 22 -0.69 16.82 10.10
CA VAL A 22 -0.29 18.19 9.73
C VAL A 22 -1.40 18.85 8.90
N THR A 23 -1.98 18.14 7.95
CA THR A 23 -3.11 18.66 7.16
C THR A 23 -4.30 19.05 8.05
N ALA A 24 -4.67 18.18 8.98
CA ALA A 24 -5.77 18.43 9.91
C ALA A 24 -5.46 19.63 10.83
N VAL A 25 -4.25 19.72 11.36
CA VAL A 25 -3.83 20.85 12.22
C VAL A 25 -3.83 22.17 11.47
N LEU A 26 -3.30 22.20 10.24
CA LEU A 26 -3.32 23.43 9.40
C LEU A 26 -4.77 23.87 9.10
N ALA A 27 -5.64 22.93 8.76
CA ALA A 27 -7.06 23.20 8.52
C ALA A 27 -7.75 23.73 9.78
N ALA A 28 -7.47 23.14 10.95
CA ALA A 28 -8.01 23.58 12.23
C ALA A 28 -7.52 24.98 12.62
N ILE A 29 -6.24 25.30 12.38
CA ILE A 29 -5.68 26.64 12.62
C ILE A 29 -6.41 27.68 11.77
N LEU A 30 -6.56 27.46 10.46
CA LEU A 30 -7.25 28.41 9.59
C LEU A 30 -8.72 28.55 9.94
N LEU A 31 -9.41 27.45 10.27
CA LEU A 31 -10.79 27.51 10.74
C LEU A 31 -10.90 28.28 12.05
N GLY A 32 -10.01 28.00 13.00
CA GLY A 32 -9.95 28.71 14.28
C GLY A 32 -9.69 30.21 14.13
N THR A 33 -8.76 30.62 13.26
CA THR A 33 -8.51 32.04 12.96
C THR A 33 -9.71 32.69 12.28
N ALA A 34 -10.40 32.00 11.38
CA ALA A 34 -11.62 32.47 10.75
C ALA A 34 -12.72 32.75 11.79
N ILE A 35 -12.95 31.79 12.69
CA ILE A 35 -13.92 31.95 13.80
C ILE A 35 -13.49 33.10 14.73
N TRP A 36 -12.21 33.18 15.09
CA TRP A 36 -11.70 34.26 15.94
C TRP A 36 -11.93 35.64 15.32
N GLU A 37 -11.64 35.81 14.04
CA GLU A 37 -11.86 37.09 13.32
C GLU A 37 -13.33 37.49 13.33
N THR A 38 -14.28 36.57 13.29
CA THR A 38 -15.70 36.87 13.38
C THR A 38 -16.11 37.32 14.77
N VAL A 39 -15.61 36.63 15.80
CA VAL A 39 -15.95 36.97 17.21
C VAL A 39 -15.30 38.28 17.61
N ALA A 40 -14.02 38.51 17.24
CA ALA A 40 -13.27 39.71 17.58
C ALA A 40 -13.68 40.93 16.71
N GLY A 41 -14.09 40.69 15.44
CA GLY A 41 -14.42 41.70 14.46
C GLY A 41 -15.90 42.15 14.47
N SER A 42 -16.66 41.81 15.48
CA SER A 42 -18.13 42.02 15.61
C SER A 42 -18.59 43.46 15.45
N ARG A 43 -17.68 44.43 15.27
CA ARG A 43 -17.98 45.87 15.07
C ARG A 43 -18.09 46.29 13.60
N ASP A 44 -17.68 45.50 12.62
CA ASP A 44 -17.48 45.95 11.23
C ASP A 44 -18.42 45.28 10.17
N GLY A 45 -19.56 44.78 10.60
CA GLY A 45 -20.68 44.41 9.73
C GLY A 45 -20.52 43.09 8.96
N GLY A 46 -21.63 42.42 8.71
CA GLY A 46 -21.78 41.09 8.16
C GLY A 46 -21.07 40.73 6.84
N LYS A 47 -20.58 41.71 6.03
CA LYS A 47 -19.86 41.45 4.79
C LYS A 47 -18.49 40.81 5.01
N ARG A 48 -17.75 41.22 6.04
CA ARG A 48 -16.43 40.67 6.37
C ARG A 48 -16.55 39.24 6.94
N THR A 49 -17.52 39.03 7.81
CA THR A 49 -17.85 37.72 8.35
C THR A 49 -18.21 36.72 7.25
N PHE A 50 -19.02 37.15 6.28
CA PHE A 50 -19.37 36.33 5.14
C PHE A 50 -18.14 35.97 4.30
N ALA A 51 -17.26 36.90 3.98
CA ALA A 51 -16.09 36.64 3.15
C ALA A 51 -15.04 35.78 3.84
N VAL A 52 -14.90 35.87 5.17
CA VAL A 52 -13.82 35.19 5.92
C VAL A 52 -14.22 33.81 6.43
N VAL A 53 -15.48 33.59 6.79
CA VAL A 53 -15.94 32.31 7.38
C VAL A 53 -16.97 31.61 6.51
N VAL A 54 -18.06 32.31 6.17
CA VAL A 54 -19.19 31.67 5.50
C VAL A 54 -18.80 31.22 4.09
N CYS A 55 -18.15 32.09 3.33
CA CYS A 55 -17.74 31.77 1.95
C CYS A 55 -16.77 30.58 1.88
N PRO A 56 -15.65 30.51 2.64
CA PRO A 56 -14.75 29.36 2.62
C PRO A 56 -15.44 28.04 3.04
N VAL A 57 -16.31 28.08 4.04
CA VAL A 57 -17.04 26.88 4.50
C VAL A 57 -18.05 26.41 3.44
N VAL A 58 -18.81 27.32 2.86
CA VAL A 58 -19.76 27.00 1.79
C VAL A 58 -19.03 26.43 0.56
N ILE A 59 -17.91 27.06 0.15
CA ILE A 59 -17.09 26.58 -0.95
C ILE A 59 -16.50 25.19 -0.63
N ALA A 60 -16.06 24.96 0.60
CA ALA A 60 -15.58 23.63 1.03
C ALA A 60 -16.66 22.55 0.86
N ILE A 61 -17.89 22.84 1.30
CA ILE A 61 -19.02 21.91 1.16
C ILE A 61 -19.33 21.64 -0.32
N ILE A 62 -19.42 22.70 -1.13
CA ILE A 62 -19.70 22.58 -2.57
C ILE A 62 -18.59 21.79 -3.27
N ALA A 63 -17.33 22.13 -3.02
CA ALA A 63 -16.18 21.46 -3.62
C ALA A 63 -16.09 19.99 -3.17
N GLY A 64 -16.38 19.71 -1.89
CA GLY A 64 -16.42 18.36 -1.37
C GLY A 64 -17.50 17.51 -2.03
N ILE A 65 -18.72 18.01 -2.10
CA ILE A 65 -19.83 17.34 -2.79
C ILE A 65 -19.50 17.14 -4.28
N ALA A 66 -18.98 18.16 -4.94
CA ALA A 66 -18.58 18.05 -6.35
C ALA A 66 -17.48 16.99 -6.54
N GLY A 67 -16.48 16.94 -5.65
CA GLY A 67 -15.42 15.93 -5.66
C GLY A 67 -15.97 14.52 -5.47
N LEU A 68 -16.88 14.32 -4.51
CA LEU A 68 -17.57 13.04 -4.29
C LEU A 68 -18.36 12.61 -5.53
N VAL A 69 -19.19 13.52 -6.07
CA VAL A 69 -20.04 13.21 -7.24
C VAL A 69 -19.18 12.91 -8.47
N ILE A 70 -18.18 13.72 -8.76
CA ILE A 70 -17.28 13.51 -9.91
C ILE A 70 -16.54 12.17 -9.76
N ALA A 71 -15.96 11.90 -8.59
CA ALA A 71 -15.25 10.65 -8.35
C ALA A 71 -16.17 9.43 -8.49
N TRP A 72 -17.40 9.51 -7.93
CA TRP A 72 -18.40 8.46 -8.07
C TRP A 72 -18.84 8.26 -9.52
N LEU A 73 -19.10 9.35 -10.26
CA LEU A 73 -19.47 9.24 -11.68
C LEU A 73 -18.37 8.59 -12.51
N LEU A 74 -17.11 8.98 -12.30
CA LEU A 74 -15.98 8.41 -13.05
C LEU A 74 -15.71 6.96 -12.67
N SER A 75 -15.91 6.60 -11.39
CA SER A 75 -15.67 5.26 -10.86
C SER A 75 -16.80 4.29 -11.18
N ASP A 76 -18.02 4.61 -10.71
CA ASP A 76 -19.12 3.64 -10.61
C ASP A 76 -20.10 3.75 -11.79
N VAL A 77 -20.27 4.95 -12.37
CA VAL A 77 -21.23 5.15 -13.46
C VAL A 77 -20.58 4.97 -14.83
N PHE A 78 -19.47 5.67 -15.06
CA PHE A 78 -18.77 5.58 -16.35
C PHE A 78 -17.68 4.51 -16.37
N VAL A 79 -17.30 3.98 -15.21
CA VAL A 79 -16.28 2.94 -15.04
C VAL A 79 -15.02 3.24 -15.89
N VAL A 80 -14.58 4.51 -15.86
CA VAL A 80 -13.49 5.01 -16.73
C VAL A 80 -12.19 4.23 -16.53
N PHE A 81 -11.98 3.70 -15.31
CA PHE A 81 -10.80 2.93 -14.95
C PHE A 81 -10.95 1.41 -15.17
N GLY A 82 -12.06 0.97 -15.79
CA GLY A 82 -12.35 -0.45 -16.02
C GLY A 82 -12.82 -1.21 -14.76
N VAL A 83 -12.80 -0.57 -13.59
CA VAL A 83 -13.24 -1.11 -12.30
C VAL A 83 -13.83 -0.01 -11.43
N GLU A 84 -14.70 -0.37 -10.49
CA GLU A 84 -15.18 0.51 -9.44
C GLU A 84 -14.05 0.76 -8.42
N LEU A 85 -13.71 2.03 -8.18
CA LEU A 85 -12.62 2.40 -7.28
C LEU A 85 -12.96 2.23 -5.78
N GLY A 86 -14.24 2.06 -5.49
CA GLY A 86 -14.74 1.86 -4.14
C GLY A 86 -14.92 3.14 -3.32
N PRO A 87 -15.70 3.05 -2.22
CA PRO A 87 -16.12 4.22 -1.45
C PRO A 87 -14.96 4.94 -0.74
N HIS A 88 -13.88 4.24 -0.45
CA HIS A 88 -12.70 4.82 0.20
C HIS A 88 -12.03 5.89 -0.68
N VAL A 89 -11.82 5.58 -1.96
CA VAL A 89 -11.22 6.49 -2.94
C VAL A 89 -12.12 7.70 -3.19
N VAL A 90 -13.43 7.46 -3.34
CA VAL A 90 -14.44 8.50 -3.53
C VAL A 90 -14.45 9.45 -2.32
N ALA A 91 -14.38 8.91 -1.10
CA ALA A 91 -14.31 9.72 0.11
C ALA A 91 -13.04 10.59 0.19
N TRP A 92 -11.87 10.04 -0.12
CA TRP A 92 -10.63 10.81 -0.14
C TRP A 92 -10.63 11.92 -1.19
N ALA A 93 -11.16 11.64 -2.38
CA ALA A 93 -11.35 12.67 -3.43
C ALA A 93 -12.24 13.81 -2.94
N GLY A 94 -13.38 13.50 -2.32
CA GLY A 94 -14.28 14.49 -1.76
C GLY A 94 -13.67 15.31 -0.62
N CYS A 95 -13.01 14.65 0.33
CA CYS A 95 -12.32 15.32 1.44
C CYS A 95 -11.19 16.23 0.94
N GLY A 96 -10.39 15.76 -0.02
CA GLY A 96 -9.35 16.55 -0.64
C GLY A 96 -9.90 17.82 -1.31
N CYS A 97 -10.93 17.67 -2.13
CA CYS A 97 -11.60 18.81 -2.78
C CYS A 97 -12.19 19.81 -1.76
N ALA A 98 -12.76 19.32 -0.65
CA ALA A 98 -13.29 20.18 0.40
C ALA A 98 -12.20 21.03 1.04
N ILE A 99 -11.08 20.43 1.45
CA ILE A 99 -9.97 21.13 2.10
C ILE A 99 -9.32 22.13 1.12
N ILE A 100 -9.13 21.74 -0.14
CA ILE A 100 -8.59 22.60 -1.19
C ILE A 100 -9.51 23.80 -1.43
N GLY A 101 -10.82 23.56 -1.59
CA GLY A 101 -11.80 24.62 -1.79
C GLY A 101 -11.82 25.61 -0.63
N PHE A 102 -11.78 25.10 0.61
CA PHE A 102 -11.66 25.94 1.82
C PHE A 102 -10.39 26.80 1.76
N ALA A 103 -9.23 26.16 1.57
CA ALA A 103 -7.92 26.85 1.61
C ALA A 103 -7.80 27.94 0.54
N ILE A 104 -8.22 27.66 -0.71
CA ILE A 104 -8.17 28.63 -1.80
C ILE A 104 -9.10 29.81 -1.51
N CYS A 105 -10.35 29.55 -1.12
CA CYS A 105 -11.30 30.62 -0.81
C CYS A 105 -10.84 31.46 0.38
N TYR A 106 -10.28 30.84 1.41
CA TYR A 106 -9.72 31.53 2.57
C TYR A 106 -8.52 32.41 2.21
N ALA A 107 -7.67 32.00 1.27
CA ALA A 107 -6.48 32.74 0.84
C ALA A 107 -6.81 34.06 0.11
N VAL A 108 -7.99 34.20 -0.50
CA VAL A 108 -8.37 35.36 -1.32
C VAL A 108 -8.41 36.67 -0.51
N PRO A 109 -9.16 36.75 0.63
CA PRO A 109 -9.24 37.98 1.41
C PRO A 109 -8.01 38.25 2.29
N HIS A 110 -7.16 37.22 2.52
CA HIS A 110 -6.03 37.30 3.44
C HIS A 110 -4.72 37.66 2.73
N ARG A 111 -3.78 38.22 3.51
CA ARG A 111 -2.41 38.56 3.07
C ARG A 111 -1.40 38.09 4.09
N GLY A 112 -0.12 38.06 3.72
CA GLY A 112 0.98 37.71 4.61
C GLY A 112 0.90 36.25 5.06
N VAL A 113 1.09 36.00 6.35
CA VAL A 113 1.24 34.65 6.92
C VAL A 113 0.00 33.77 6.74
N LEU A 114 -1.21 34.30 6.92
CA LEU A 114 -2.44 33.50 6.79
C LEU A 114 -2.64 33.00 5.36
N ARG A 115 -2.33 33.84 4.35
CA ARG A 115 -2.34 33.40 2.95
C ARG A 115 -1.28 32.33 2.68
N ALA A 116 -0.07 32.48 3.23
CA ALA A 116 0.97 31.47 3.08
C ALA A 116 0.57 30.14 3.69
N VAL A 117 -0.02 30.15 4.90
CA VAL A 117 -0.54 28.93 5.55
C VAL A 117 -1.64 28.27 4.73
N ALA A 118 -2.55 29.03 4.11
CA ALA A 118 -3.60 28.48 3.25
C ALA A 118 -3.01 27.84 1.97
N VAL A 119 -1.97 28.42 1.38
CA VAL A 119 -1.26 27.81 0.24
C VAL A 119 -0.57 26.51 0.66
N VAL A 120 0.09 26.51 1.83
CA VAL A 120 0.71 25.29 2.37
C VAL A 120 -0.34 24.23 2.63
N LEU A 121 -1.49 24.58 3.23
CA LEU A 121 -2.60 23.65 3.43
C LEU A 121 -3.08 23.04 2.11
N THR A 122 -3.17 23.82 1.03
CA THR A 122 -3.57 23.30 -0.29
C THR A 122 -2.60 22.22 -0.76
N VAL A 123 -1.29 22.43 -0.64
CA VAL A 123 -0.28 21.43 -1.01
C VAL A 123 -0.42 20.16 -0.15
N PHE A 124 -0.55 20.31 1.17
CA PHE A 124 -0.73 19.20 2.07
C PHE A 124 -2.05 18.45 1.82
N ALA A 125 -3.12 19.14 1.45
CA ALA A 125 -4.41 18.51 1.12
C ALA A 125 -4.29 17.63 -0.14
N VAL A 126 -3.60 18.12 -1.19
CA VAL A 126 -3.33 17.34 -2.40
C VAL A 126 -2.51 16.09 -2.08
N LEU A 127 -1.42 16.26 -1.33
CA LEU A 127 -0.57 15.12 -0.94
C LEU A 127 -1.34 14.11 -0.06
N SER A 128 -2.15 14.58 0.90
CA SER A 128 -2.97 13.72 1.73
C SER A 128 -4.03 12.96 0.94
N ALA A 129 -4.71 13.63 0.01
CA ALA A 129 -5.69 12.97 -0.84
C ALA A 129 -5.03 11.90 -1.73
N ALA A 130 -3.90 12.23 -2.37
CA ALA A 130 -3.14 11.29 -3.18
C ALA A 130 -2.66 10.07 -2.37
N THR A 131 -2.07 10.31 -1.18
CA THR A 131 -1.62 9.23 -0.28
C THR A 131 -2.79 8.39 0.22
N GLY A 132 -3.92 9.01 0.60
CA GLY A 132 -5.11 8.30 1.07
C GLY A 132 -5.77 7.46 -0.03
N ILE A 133 -5.72 7.90 -1.28
CA ILE A 133 -6.17 7.12 -2.44
C ILE A 133 -5.18 5.97 -2.70
N ASP A 134 -3.88 6.24 -2.66
CA ASP A 134 -2.86 5.21 -2.88
C ASP A 134 -2.89 4.11 -1.82
N GLN A 135 -3.23 4.42 -0.57
CA GLN A 135 -3.39 3.41 0.49
C GLN A 135 -4.44 2.34 0.16
N ALA A 136 -5.44 2.65 -0.68
CA ALA A 136 -6.45 1.67 -1.10
C ALA A 136 -5.88 0.65 -2.10
N TYR A 137 -4.86 1.04 -2.86
CA TYR A 137 -4.29 0.21 -3.93
C TYR A 137 -2.86 -0.25 -3.66
N GLY A 138 -2.10 0.51 -2.86
CA GLY A 138 -0.69 0.23 -2.58
C GLY A 138 0.20 0.24 -3.82
N GLU A 139 -0.11 1.11 -4.79
CA GLU A 139 0.67 1.24 -6.02
C GLU A 139 2.08 1.74 -5.72
N TYR A 140 2.17 2.73 -4.85
CA TYR A 140 3.43 3.34 -4.44
C TYR A 140 3.74 3.01 -2.99
N ALA A 141 4.35 1.84 -2.76
CA ALA A 141 4.68 1.39 -1.40
C ALA A 141 5.64 2.33 -0.66
N THR A 142 6.54 3.01 -1.40
CA THR A 142 7.56 3.90 -0.82
C THR A 142 7.76 5.16 -1.68
N ILE A 143 8.44 6.16 -1.13
CA ILE A 143 8.86 7.34 -1.92
C ILE A 143 9.74 6.89 -3.11
N GLY A 144 10.59 5.89 -2.95
CA GLY A 144 11.43 5.34 -4.02
C GLY A 144 10.62 4.78 -5.17
N SER A 145 9.49 4.14 -4.90
CA SER A 145 8.63 3.57 -5.95
C SER A 145 7.99 4.64 -6.84
N LEU A 146 7.75 5.86 -6.35
CA LEU A 146 7.35 7.00 -7.18
C LEU A 146 8.37 7.36 -8.27
N PHE A 147 9.64 7.01 -8.02
CA PHE A 147 10.75 7.26 -8.95
C PHE A 147 11.22 5.99 -9.67
N GLY A 148 10.38 4.94 -9.67
CA GLY A 148 10.68 3.66 -10.33
C GLY A 148 11.76 2.82 -9.65
N GLN A 149 12.06 3.07 -8.36
CA GLN A 149 13.00 2.24 -7.62
C GLN A 149 12.28 1.01 -7.07
N ASP A 150 12.88 -0.15 -7.27
CA ASP A 150 12.37 -1.40 -6.69
C ASP A 150 12.47 -1.39 -5.17
N THR A 151 11.35 -1.62 -4.51
CA THR A 151 11.26 -1.69 -3.05
C THR A 151 11.83 -3.01 -2.52
N TYR A 152 11.73 -4.09 -3.30
CA TYR A 152 12.10 -5.44 -2.88
C TYR A 152 13.37 -5.91 -3.57
N ARG A 153 14.27 -6.54 -2.79
CA ARG A 153 15.51 -7.10 -3.31
C ARG A 153 15.22 -8.36 -4.13
N GLU A 154 15.87 -8.47 -5.26
CA GLU A 154 15.85 -9.70 -6.05
C GLU A 154 16.62 -10.81 -5.34
N ALA A 155 16.09 -12.02 -5.42
CA ALA A 155 16.74 -13.21 -4.91
C ALA A 155 16.42 -14.42 -5.81
N ASP A 156 17.39 -15.30 -5.92
CA ASP A 156 17.15 -16.67 -6.35
C ASP A 156 16.94 -17.53 -5.10
N LEU A 157 15.76 -18.07 -4.95
CA LEU A 157 15.39 -18.92 -3.83
C LEU A 157 15.55 -20.42 -4.16
N THR A 158 16.00 -20.75 -5.36
CA THR A 158 16.21 -22.12 -5.80
C THR A 158 17.26 -22.80 -4.90
N GLY A 159 16.87 -23.88 -4.24
CA GLY A 159 17.78 -24.61 -3.34
C GLY A 159 18.02 -23.96 -1.96
N MET A 160 17.11 -23.09 -1.51
CA MET A 160 17.22 -22.43 -0.20
C MET A 160 17.27 -23.41 0.98
N ALA A 161 16.64 -24.58 0.86
CA ALA A 161 16.76 -25.69 1.80
C ALA A 161 16.72 -27.02 1.03
N LYS A 162 17.51 -28.02 1.45
CA LYS A 162 17.38 -29.38 0.93
C LYS A 162 16.29 -30.10 1.72
N ARG A 163 15.59 -31.05 1.09
CA ARG A 163 14.57 -31.86 1.77
C ARG A 163 15.10 -32.57 3.03
N SER A 164 16.36 -32.99 2.99
CA SER A 164 17.05 -33.59 4.15
C SER A 164 17.17 -32.66 5.36
N ASP A 165 17.09 -31.36 5.13
CA ASP A 165 17.33 -30.33 6.14
C ASP A 165 16.00 -29.78 6.70
N LEU A 166 14.85 -30.25 6.16
CA LEU A 166 13.52 -29.87 6.63
C LEU A 166 13.06 -30.75 7.76
N ILE A 167 12.62 -30.16 8.84
CA ILE A 167 12.05 -30.81 10.01
C ILE A 167 10.63 -30.35 10.29
N SER A 168 9.88 -31.16 11.04
CA SER A 168 8.54 -30.76 11.45
C SER A 168 8.56 -29.54 12.36
N VAL A 169 7.45 -28.80 12.39
CA VAL A 169 7.29 -27.65 13.31
C VAL A 169 7.51 -28.06 14.78
N THR A 170 7.13 -29.28 15.16
CA THR A 170 7.34 -29.79 16.52
C THR A 170 8.82 -29.95 16.81
N GLN A 171 9.58 -30.59 15.92
CA GLN A 171 11.04 -30.73 16.04
C GLN A 171 11.75 -29.39 16.04
N TRP A 172 11.33 -28.43 15.19
CA TRP A 172 11.86 -27.09 15.20
C TRP A 172 11.70 -26.40 16.56
N LYS A 173 10.52 -26.53 17.19
CA LYS A 173 10.29 -25.98 18.53
C LYS A 173 11.19 -26.62 19.59
N GLN A 174 11.49 -27.90 19.46
CA GLN A 174 12.44 -28.59 20.33
C GLN A 174 13.87 -28.08 20.12
N GLU A 175 14.38 -28.06 18.88
CA GLU A 175 15.70 -27.53 18.55
C GLU A 175 15.88 -26.05 18.98
N LYS A 176 14.81 -25.27 18.93
CA LYS A 176 14.81 -23.90 19.45
C LYS A 176 14.94 -23.89 20.98
N ALA A 177 14.22 -24.77 21.68
CA ALA A 177 14.28 -24.88 23.16
C ALA A 177 15.65 -25.37 23.62
N ASP A 178 16.28 -26.26 22.86
CA ASP A 178 17.62 -26.81 23.14
C ASP A 178 18.77 -25.86 22.77
N GLY A 179 18.46 -24.68 22.21
CA GLY A 179 19.46 -23.67 21.83
C GLY A 179 20.20 -23.98 20.50
N SER A 180 19.77 -25.00 19.75
CA SER A 180 20.35 -25.34 18.44
C SER A 180 19.97 -24.37 17.32
N VAL A 181 18.99 -23.51 17.56
CA VAL A 181 18.55 -22.46 16.66
C VAL A 181 19.00 -21.12 17.18
N SER A 182 19.72 -20.37 16.36
CA SER A 182 20.23 -19.04 16.71
C SER A 182 19.86 -18.00 15.66
N ASN A 183 20.00 -16.73 16.02
CA ASN A 183 19.82 -15.59 15.11
C ASN A 183 18.48 -15.63 14.35
N ILE A 184 17.37 -15.85 15.08
CA ILE A 184 16.04 -15.68 14.50
C ILE A 184 15.81 -14.17 14.34
N PRO A 185 15.65 -13.65 13.10
CA PRO A 185 15.38 -12.22 12.91
C PRO A 185 14.07 -11.80 13.59
N ALA A 186 13.95 -10.52 13.96
CA ALA A 186 12.71 -9.98 14.50
C ALA A 186 11.58 -9.92 13.46
N HIS A 187 11.96 -9.76 12.20
CA HIS A 187 11.04 -9.63 11.08
C HIS A 187 11.42 -10.60 9.95
N GLY A 188 10.43 -11.03 9.18
CA GLY A 188 10.63 -11.73 7.93
C GLY A 188 11.12 -10.80 6.82
N GLU A 189 11.41 -11.37 5.68
CA GLU A 189 11.86 -10.63 4.51
C GLU A 189 10.98 -10.91 3.29
N VAL A 190 10.68 -9.85 2.53
CA VAL A 190 10.05 -10.00 1.21
C VAL A 190 11.12 -9.96 0.13
N ARG A 191 11.11 -10.95 -0.74
CA ARG A 191 12.04 -11.10 -1.85
C ARG A 191 11.30 -11.10 -3.18
N LYS A 192 11.89 -10.47 -4.18
CA LYS A 192 11.41 -10.47 -5.56
C LYS A 192 12.07 -11.63 -6.31
N VAL A 193 11.26 -12.48 -6.91
CA VAL A 193 11.73 -13.71 -7.56
C VAL A 193 11.17 -13.85 -8.96
N ASN A 194 11.92 -14.50 -9.84
CA ASN A 194 11.43 -14.90 -11.13
C ASN A 194 10.96 -16.35 -11.06
N ILE A 195 9.69 -16.60 -11.36
CA ILE A 195 9.13 -17.95 -11.50
C ILE A 195 9.20 -18.31 -12.98
N PRO A 196 9.96 -19.34 -13.39
CA PRO A 196 10.08 -19.72 -14.79
C PRO A 196 8.76 -20.20 -15.36
N ALA A 197 8.30 -19.61 -16.46
CA ALA A 197 7.07 -19.98 -17.16
C ALA A 197 7.36 -21.05 -18.24
N THR A 198 7.91 -22.20 -17.84
CA THR A 198 8.42 -23.24 -18.74
C THR A 198 7.33 -23.99 -19.49
N ALA A 199 6.19 -24.22 -18.86
CA ALA A 199 5.05 -24.90 -19.45
C ALA A 199 4.05 -23.94 -20.11
N SER A 200 3.82 -22.79 -19.48
CA SER A 200 2.81 -21.83 -19.93
C SER A 200 3.33 -20.86 -20.98
N HIS A 201 4.62 -20.53 -20.94
CA HIS A 201 5.21 -19.39 -21.67
C HIS A 201 4.47 -18.06 -21.40
N PHE A 202 3.87 -17.92 -20.23
CA PHE A 202 3.15 -16.73 -19.81
C PHE A 202 4.13 -15.61 -19.43
N GLU A 203 3.90 -14.40 -19.90
CA GLU A 203 4.74 -13.23 -19.60
C GLU A 203 4.39 -12.63 -18.22
N ALA A 204 4.66 -13.40 -17.16
CA ALA A 204 4.42 -12.95 -15.80
C ALA A 204 5.48 -11.94 -15.34
N ARG A 205 5.06 -10.94 -14.59
CA ARG A 205 5.97 -10.09 -13.81
C ARG A 205 6.57 -10.91 -12.65
N LYS A 206 7.67 -10.42 -12.08
CA LYS A 206 8.31 -11.09 -10.94
C LYS A 206 7.37 -11.23 -9.76
N ALA A 207 7.32 -12.41 -9.18
CA ALA A 207 6.57 -12.70 -7.97
C ALA A 207 7.24 -12.10 -6.73
N LEU A 208 6.48 -11.89 -5.67
CA LEU A 208 7.00 -11.56 -4.34
C LEU A 208 6.81 -12.73 -3.39
N VAL A 209 7.82 -13.00 -2.57
CA VAL A 209 7.83 -14.08 -1.60
C VAL A 209 8.20 -13.51 -0.22
N TYR A 210 7.30 -13.69 0.74
CA TYR A 210 7.60 -13.44 2.14
C TYR A 210 8.20 -14.69 2.77
N LEU A 211 9.36 -14.53 3.37
CA LEU A 211 10.08 -15.55 4.14
C LEU A 211 10.00 -15.19 5.62
N PRO A 212 9.35 -16.03 6.45
CA PRO A 212 9.21 -15.74 7.88
C PRO A 212 10.54 -15.85 8.63
N PRO A 213 10.66 -15.26 9.82
CA PRO A 213 11.87 -15.30 10.65
C PRO A 213 12.48 -16.70 10.84
N ALA A 214 11.66 -17.73 11.03
CA ALA A 214 12.14 -19.10 11.19
C ALA A 214 12.82 -19.67 9.93
N ALA A 215 12.37 -19.26 8.74
CA ALA A 215 13.03 -19.65 7.48
C ALA A 215 14.41 -18.98 7.31
N LEU A 216 14.59 -17.81 7.89
CA LEU A 216 15.81 -16.98 7.83
C LEU A 216 16.79 -17.27 8.99
N ALA A 217 16.35 -17.96 10.03
CA ALA A 217 17.16 -18.22 11.22
C ALA A 217 18.44 -19.02 10.88
N THR A 218 19.48 -18.85 11.67
CA THR A 218 20.68 -19.66 11.56
C THR A 218 20.46 -20.99 12.30
N ALA A 219 20.25 -22.05 11.55
CA ALA A 219 20.04 -23.40 12.09
C ALA A 219 20.50 -24.45 11.07
N LYS A 220 20.85 -25.64 11.55
CA LYS A 220 21.21 -26.79 10.70
C LYS A 220 19.98 -27.26 9.90
N HIS A 221 18.84 -27.29 10.56
CA HIS A 221 17.57 -27.68 9.95
C HIS A 221 16.65 -26.49 9.83
N LYS A 222 15.72 -26.53 8.87
CA LYS A 222 14.69 -25.51 8.66
C LYS A 222 13.32 -26.11 8.91
N PRO A 223 12.35 -25.33 9.44
CA PRO A 223 11.01 -25.83 9.61
C PRO A 223 10.32 -26.04 8.26
N ALA A 224 9.61 -27.16 8.10
CA ALA A 224 8.70 -27.35 6.99
C ALA A 224 7.46 -26.47 7.19
N LEU A 225 7.45 -25.31 6.52
CA LEU A 225 6.40 -24.32 6.65
C LEU A 225 5.34 -24.48 5.56
N PRO A 226 4.06 -24.22 5.87
CA PRO A 226 3.03 -24.15 4.84
C PRO A 226 3.30 -22.98 3.89
N VAL A 227 2.87 -23.16 2.64
CA VAL A 227 2.94 -22.11 1.61
C VAL A 227 1.54 -21.66 1.27
N ILE A 228 1.33 -20.36 1.19
CA ILE A 228 0.08 -19.73 0.75
C ILE A 228 0.37 -18.99 -0.54
N LEU A 229 -0.32 -19.36 -1.62
CA LEU A 229 -0.32 -18.63 -2.88
C LEU A 229 -1.40 -17.56 -2.82
N MET A 230 -1.00 -16.31 -3.03
CA MET A 230 -1.89 -15.16 -3.12
C MET A 230 -1.85 -14.55 -4.53
N MET A 231 -2.96 -13.98 -4.92
CA MET A 231 -3.12 -13.27 -6.18
C MET A 231 -3.69 -11.89 -5.92
N SER A 232 -3.28 -10.91 -6.70
CA SER A 232 -3.84 -9.56 -6.63
C SER A 232 -5.24 -9.51 -7.23
N GLY A 233 -5.98 -8.42 -6.97
CA GLY A 233 -7.17 -8.07 -7.77
C GLY A 233 -6.77 -7.58 -9.16
N GLN A 234 -7.77 -7.18 -9.95
CA GLN A 234 -7.59 -6.51 -11.24
C GLN A 234 -8.19 -5.09 -11.13
N PRO A 235 -7.44 -4.04 -11.45
CA PRO A 235 -6.01 -4.00 -11.76
C PRO A 235 -5.16 -4.35 -10.53
N GLY A 236 -3.99 -4.94 -10.76
CA GLY A 236 -3.13 -5.32 -9.67
C GLY A 236 -1.78 -5.92 -10.04
N SER A 237 -0.95 -6.13 -9.04
CA SER A 237 0.37 -6.71 -9.18
C SER A 237 0.77 -7.47 -7.90
N PRO A 238 1.80 -8.32 -7.95
CA PRO A 238 2.35 -8.94 -6.74
C PRO A 238 2.73 -7.92 -5.66
N GLY A 239 3.21 -6.75 -6.05
CA GLY A 239 3.55 -5.65 -5.14
C GLY A 239 2.35 -5.14 -4.35
N ARG A 240 1.21 -5.01 -4.98
CA ARG A 240 -0.03 -4.54 -4.34
C ARG A 240 -0.55 -5.50 -3.27
N VAL A 241 -0.37 -6.81 -3.43
CA VAL A 241 -0.73 -7.80 -2.40
C VAL A 241 0.00 -7.48 -1.10
N PHE A 242 1.30 -7.21 -1.17
CA PHE A 242 2.09 -6.91 0.03
C PHE A 242 1.85 -5.49 0.55
N ALA A 243 1.79 -4.49 -0.31
CA ALA A 243 1.67 -3.10 0.09
C ALA A 243 0.26 -2.78 0.65
N ALA A 244 -0.79 -2.93 -0.16
CA ALA A 244 -2.16 -2.62 0.27
C ALA A 244 -2.71 -3.62 1.30
N GLY A 245 -2.32 -4.89 1.19
CA GLY A 245 -2.74 -5.94 2.12
C GLY A 245 -2.01 -5.93 3.45
N GLY A 246 -0.90 -5.19 3.60
CA GLY A 246 -0.08 -5.19 4.81
C GLY A 246 0.44 -6.56 5.21
N ILE A 247 0.62 -7.46 4.25
CA ILE A 247 0.86 -8.90 4.48
C ILE A 247 2.15 -9.12 5.28
N GLN A 248 3.22 -8.37 4.99
CA GLN A 248 4.46 -8.52 5.75
C GLN A 248 4.25 -8.20 7.23
N THR A 249 3.64 -7.07 7.55
CA THR A 249 3.37 -6.65 8.94
C THR A 249 2.50 -7.66 9.67
N MET A 250 1.44 -8.15 9.01
CA MET A 250 0.55 -9.16 9.58
C MET A 250 1.28 -10.48 9.87
N MET A 251 2.12 -10.94 8.95
CA MET A 251 2.86 -12.18 9.12
C MET A 251 4.01 -12.05 10.13
N ASP A 252 4.64 -10.88 10.23
CA ASP A 252 5.64 -10.58 11.24
C ASP A 252 5.04 -10.59 12.64
N ASP A 253 3.87 -9.95 12.82
CA ASP A 253 3.13 -9.99 14.09
C ASP A 253 2.74 -11.43 14.47
N TYR A 254 2.19 -12.19 13.52
CA TYR A 254 1.89 -13.60 13.74
C TYR A 254 3.15 -14.40 14.12
N ALA A 255 4.25 -14.22 13.41
CA ALA A 255 5.51 -14.93 13.67
C ALA A 255 6.08 -14.60 15.06
N GLN A 256 6.00 -13.36 15.51
CA GLN A 256 6.46 -12.96 16.85
C GLN A 256 5.74 -13.75 17.95
N HIS A 257 4.44 -13.95 17.83
CA HIS A 257 3.64 -14.72 18.79
C HIS A 257 3.83 -16.26 18.66
N HIS A 258 4.41 -16.71 17.54
CA HIS A 258 4.60 -18.15 17.24
C HIS A 258 6.06 -18.56 17.16
N GLY A 259 6.96 -17.82 17.81
CA GLY A 259 8.37 -18.22 17.92
C GLY A 259 9.16 -18.10 16.62
N GLY A 260 8.76 -17.20 15.75
CA GLY A 260 9.35 -16.96 14.43
C GLY A 260 8.66 -17.73 13.30
N LEU A 261 7.70 -18.59 13.61
CA LEU A 261 6.98 -19.43 12.64
C LEU A 261 5.80 -18.67 12.03
N ALA A 262 5.75 -18.61 10.71
CA ALA A 262 4.59 -18.19 9.91
C ALA A 262 4.62 -18.91 8.56
N PRO A 263 3.53 -18.90 7.79
CA PRO A 263 3.53 -19.39 6.42
C PRO A 263 4.51 -18.62 5.54
N ILE A 264 5.04 -19.28 4.51
CA ILE A 264 5.66 -18.61 3.37
C ILE A 264 4.52 -18.09 2.49
N ILE A 265 4.54 -16.79 2.16
CA ILE A 265 3.51 -16.21 1.28
C ILE A 265 4.14 -15.94 -0.08
N ILE A 266 3.49 -16.41 -1.14
CA ILE A 266 3.90 -16.18 -2.51
C ILE A 266 2.81 -15.40 -3.22
N ALA A 267 3.10 -14.17 -3.64
CA ALA A 267 2.24 -13.40 -4.53
C ALA A 267 2.72 -13.60 -5.97
N ALA A 268 2.06 -14.48 -6.70
CA ALA A 268 2.33 -14.70 -8.12
C ALA A 268 1.57 -13.67 -8.97
N ASP A 269 2.09 -13.40 -10.18
CA ASP A 269 1.45 -12.52 -11.13
C ASP A 269 0.55 -13.30 -12.07
N GLN A 270 -0.75 -13.11 -11.94
CA GLN A 270 -1.73 -13.72 -12.82
C GLN A 270 -2.15 -12.84 -14.01
N LEU A 271 -1.69 -11.59 -14.04
CA LEU A 271 -2.15 -10.61 -15.05
C LEU A 271 -1.12 -10.36 -16.16
N GLY A 272 0.17 -10.40 -15.85
CA GLY A 272 1.25 -9.98 -16.76
C GLY A 272 1.40 -8.47 -16.85
N ASP A 273 0.28 -7.74 -16.91
CA ASP A 273 0.21 -6.28 -16.93
C ASP A 273 -1.04 -5.80 -16.20
N ASP A 274 -1.01 -4.56 -15.66
CA ASP A 274 -2.12 -3.97 -14.90
C ASP A 274 -3.37 -3.73 -15.75
N SER A 275 -3.21 -3.54 -17.06
CA SER A 275 -4.31 -3.35 -18.01
C SER A 275 -4.96 -4.67 -18.46
N HIS A 276 -4.33 -5.81 -18.17
CA HIS A 276 -4.84 -7.11 -18.58
C HIS A 276 -5.87 -7.65 -17.59
N ASN A 277 -6.91 -8.28 -18.11
CA ASN A 277 -7.84 -9.08 -17.34
C ASN A 277 -7.85 -10.51 -17.89
N THR A 278 -6.95 -11.33 -17.38
CA THR A 278 -6.78 -12.72 -17.82
C THR A 278 -7.91 -13.64 -17.36
N LEU A 279 -8.73 -13.20 -16.39
CA LEU A 279 -9.72 -14.04 -15.70
C LEU A 279 -9.12 -15.35 -15.14
N CYS A 280 -7.78 -15.39 -14.98
CA CYS A 280 -7.01 -16.58 -14.61
C CYS A 280 -7.26 -17.79 -15.53
N VAL A 281 -7.53 -17.57 -16.82
CA VAL A 281 -7.72 -18.64 -17.82
C VAL A 281 -6.64 -18.56 -18.90
N ASP A 282 -6.42 -19.65 -19.62
CA ASP A 282 -5.59 -19.66 -20.81
C ASP A 282 -6.36 -19.03 -21.97
N SER A 283 -5.74 -18.06 -22.63
CA SER A 283 -6.36 -17.36 -23.75
C SER A 283 -5.34 -16.97 -24.83
N PRO A 284 -5.76 -16.89 -26.10
CA PRO A 284 -4.88 -16.40 -27.16
C PRO A 284 -4.58 -14.90 -27.07
N VAL A 285 -5.31 -14.15 -26.25
CA VAL A 285 -5.17 -12.68 -26.11
C VAL A 285 -4.16 -12.31 -25.03
N TYR A 286 -4.25 -12.96 -23.87
CA TYR A 286 -3.45 -12.61 -22.69
C TYR A 286 -2.48 -13.73 -22.26
N GLY A 287 -2.36 -14.80 -23.06
CA GLY A 287 -1.47 -15.92 -22.77
C GLY A 287 -2.07 -16.95 -21.79
N ASN A 288 -1.24 -17.88 -21.34
CA ASN A 288 -1.66 -19.07 -20.59
C ASN A 288 -1.55 -18.87 -19.07
N ALA A 289 -2.35 -17.94 -18.55
CA ALA A 289 -2.33 -17.60 -17.12
C ALA A 289 -2.74 -18.75 -16.21
N LEU A 290 -3.74 -19.57 -16.60
CA LEU A 290 -4.15 -20.76 -15.82
C LEU A 290 -3.01 -21.78 -15.74
N THR A 291 -2.39 -22.09 -16.88
CA THR A 291 -1.25 -23.02 -16.94
C THR A 291 -0.08 -22.51 -16.11
N TYR A 292 0.21 -21.21 -16.16
CA TYR A 292 1.23 -20.61 -15.30
C TYR A 292 0.94 -20.83 -13.82
N LEU A 293 -0.25 -20.47 -13.36
CA LEU A 293 -0.63 -20.60 -11.95
C LEU A 293 -0.68 -22.02 -11.45
N THR A 294 -1.16 -22.96 -12.29
CA THR A 294 -1.42 -24.35 -11.88
C THR A 294 -0.28 -25.32 -12.14
N LYS A 295 0.64 -24.97 -13.03
CA LYS A 295 1.83 -25.79 -13.31
C LYS A 295 3.12 -25.07 -12.94
N ASP A 296 3.48 -23.99 -13.60
CA ASP A 296 4.79 -23.36 -13.42
C ASP A 296 5.00 -22.88 -11.97
N VAL A 297 4.01 -22.19 -11.41
CA VAL A 297 4.06 -21.70 -10.03
C VAL A 297 4.10 -22.87 -9.05
N VAL A 298 3.25 -23.89 -9.25
CA VAL A 298 3.19 -25.06 -8.37
C VAL A 298 4.49 -25.84 -8.42
N ASP A 299 5.03 -26.13 -9.61
CA ASP A 299 6.29 -26.86 -9.78
C ASP A 299 7.46 -26.10 -9.15
N TRP A 300 7.47 -24.76 -9.31
CA TRP A 300 8.47 -23.92 -8.67
C TRP A 300 8.35 -23.94 -7.13
N VAL A 301 7.13 -23.85 -6.59
CA VAL A 301 6.88 -23.96 -5.14
C VAL A 301 7.33 -25.32 -4.60
N LEU A 302 6.97 -26.39 -5.30
CA LEU A 302 7.39 -27.75 -4.90
C LEU A 302 8.91 -27.91 -4.94
N SER A 303 9.60 -27.28 -5.89
CA SER A 303 11.06 -27.25 -5.93
C SER A 303 11.66 -26.47 -4.78
N LEU A 304 11.02 -25.38 -4.35
CA LEU A 304 11.45 -24.54 -3.23
C LEU A 304 11.39 -25.29 -1.89
N ILE A 305 10.31 -26.05 -1.68
CA ILE A 305 10.07 -26.87 -0.48
C ILE A 305 10.49 -28.35 -0.68
N HIS A 306 11.12 -28.67 -1.82
CA HIS A 306 11.63 -30.00 -2.17
C HIS A 306 10.65 -31.17 -1.95
N ILE A 307 9.39 -31.02 -2.38
CA ILE A 307 8.38 -32.08 -2.34
C ILE A 307 8.24 -32.78 -3.71
N SER A 308 9.06 -32.43 -4.70
CA SER A 308 9.12 -33.12 -6.00
C SER A 308 9.98 -34.35 -5.97
#